data_25d503816b2fd1e37bc9583a5534e8dd
#
_entry.id   25d503816b2fd1e37bc9583a5534e8dd
#
_cell.length_a   1.000
_cell.length_b   1.000
_cell.length_c   1.000
_cell.angle_alpha   90.00
_cell.angle_beta   90.00
_cell.angle_gamma   90.00
#
_symmetry.space_group_name_H-M   'P 1'
#
loop_
_entity.id
_entity.type
_entity.pdbx_description
1 polymer ?
#
loop_
_entity_poly.entity_id
_entity_poly.type
_entity_poly.pdbx_seq_one_letter_code
_entity_poly.pdbx_strand_id
1 'polypeptide(L)'
;MVSNGLMAKKEEQSERSDADRRVRQCERLARLMQTLHLLMGRGRWDADALAQELQCSRRTVFRLLQTLSLAGVPWYYDEKIRAYKVRPGYKFPLLEEHLANENQSEPLPEDLDRLADALIRDGEAFANSLRSFLDALKEATGRD
;
A
#
# COMPACT_ATOMS: atom_id res chain seq x y z
N MET A 1 21.79 46.69 1.49
CA MET A 1 21.86 45.32 2.03
C MET A 1 20.51 44.85 2.53
N VAL A 2 19.43 44.92 1.74
CA VAL A 2 18.09 44.50 2.18
C VAL A 2 17.44 43.47 1.23
N SER A 3 18.13 43.02 0.19
CA SER A 3 17.59 42.13 -0.85
C SER A 3 17.60 40.61 -0.50
N ASN A 4 18.42 40.15 0.42
CA ASN A 4 18.59 38.73 0.71
C ASN A 4 17.45 38.12 1.56
N GLY A 5 16.81 38.92 2.40
CA GLY A 5 15.71 38.42 3.28
C GLY A 5 14.39 38.16 2.53
N LEU A 6 14.16 38.88 1.41
CA LEU A 6 12.92 38.70 0.63
C LEU A 6 12.97 37.47 -0.27
N MET A 7 14.14 37.11 -0.79
CA MET A 7 14.38 35.92 -1.61
C MET A 7 14.23 34.64 -0.77
N ALA A 8 14.87 34.58 0.39
CA ALA A 8 14.80 33.44 1.30
C ALA A 8 13.35 33.17 1.78
N LYS A 9 12.58 34.21 2.08
CA LYS A 9 11.16 34.09 2.46
C LYS A 9 10.27 33.56 1.33
N LYS A 10 10.58 33.91 0.09
CA LYS A 10 9.84 33.45 -1.08
C LYS A 10 10.12 31.98 -1.41
N GLU A 11 11.35 31.53 -1.22
CA GLU A 11 11.75 30.13 -1.39
C GLU A 11 11.11 29.26 -0.31
N GLU A 12 11.12 29.66 0.95
CA GLU A 12 10.52 28.94 2.06
C GLU A 12 8.97 28.83 1.91
N GLN A 13 8.31 29.86 1.39
CA GLN A 13 6.87 29.81 1.08
C GLN A 13 6.55 28.92 -0.12
N SER A 14 7.46 28.84 -1.12
CA SER A 14 7.32 27.96 -2.27
C SER A 14 7.45 26.48 -1.86
N GLU A 15 8.41 26.15 -1.03
CA GLU A 15 8.62 24.78 -0.52
C GLU A 15 7.46 24.28 0.34
N ARG A 16 6.91 25.13 1.22
CA ARG A 16 5.71 24.81 2.01
C ARG A 16 4.49 24.57 1.11
N SER A 17 4.31 25.39 0.08
CA SER A 17 3.22 25.22 -0.90
C SER A 17 3.34 23.92 -1.68
N ASP A 18 4.55 23.48 -2.03
CA ASP A 18 4.78 22.23 -2.74
C ASP A 18 4.60 21.00 -1.85
N ALA A 19 5.02 21.08 -0.58
CA ALA A 19 4.76 20.04 0.41
C ALA A 19 3.25 19.88 0.63
N ASP A 20 2.49 20.95 0.79
CA ASP A 20 1.04 20.93 0.94
C ASP A 20 0.32 20.35 -0.30
N ARG A 21 0.84 20.62 -1.50
CA ARG A 21 0.32 20.02 -2.74
C ARG A 21 0.51 18.51 -2.78
N ARG A 22 1.69 18.03 -2.38
CA ARG A 22 2.00 16.59 -2.32
C ARG A 22 1.10 15.89 -1.33
N VAL A 23 0.91 16.45 -0.14
CA VAL A 23 0.00 15.89 0.87
C VAL A 23 -1.42 15.77 0.32
N ARG A 24 -1.95 16.83 -0.30
CA ARG A 24 -3.29 16.79 -0.92
C ARG A 24 -3.40 15.79 -2.07
N GLN A 25 -2.34 15.58 -2.83
CA GLN A 25 -2.31 14.55 -3.87
C GLN A 25 -2.34 13.14 -3.26
N CYS A 26 -1.57 12.89 -2.21
CA CYS A 26 -1.60 11.62 -1.48
C CYS A 26 -2.98 11.34 -0.87
N GLU A 27 -3.61 12.35 -0.27
CA GLU A 27 -4.98 12.22 0.27
C GLU A 27 -6.02 11.89 -0.81
N ARG A 28 -5.90 12.50 -1.99
CA ARG A 28 -6.79 12.19 -3.12
C ARG A 28 -6.59 10.76 -3.61
N LEU A 29 -5.35 10.32 -3.73
CA LEU A 29 -5.02 8.95 -4.14
C LEU A 29 -5.53 7.95 -3.09
N ALA A 30 -5.30 8.20 -1.82
CA ALA A 30 -5.80 7.36 -0.73
C ALA A 30 -7.32 7.20 -0.79
N ARG A 31 -8.08 8.31 -0.96
CA ARG A 31 -9.53 8.25 -1.11
C ARG A 31 -9.97 7.49 -2.36
N LEU A 32 -9.24 7.63 -3.47
CA LEU A 32 -9.54 6.89 -4.70
C LEU A 32 -9.36 5.38 -4.49
N MET A 33 -8.27 4.97 -3.85
CA MET A 33 -8.00 3.56 -3.53
C MET A 33 -9.04 3.00 -2.55
N GLN A 34 -9.41 3.76 -1.52
CA GLN A 34 -10.47 3.39 -0.58
C GLN A 34 -11.81 3.22 -1.31
N THR A 35 -12.17 4.15 -2.21
CA THR A 35 -13.40 4.04 -3.01
C THR A 35 -13.41 2.75 -3.83
N LEU A 36 -12.32 2.45 -4.53
CA LEU A 36 -12.19 1.22 -5.29
C LEU A 36 -12.35 -0.02 -4.41
N HIS A 37 -11.69 -0.04 -3.25
CA HIS A 37 -11.78 -1.14 -2.29
C HIS A 37 -13.24 -1.36 -1.81
N LEU A 38 -13.96 -0.30 -1.47
CA LEU A 38 -15.34 -0.37 -1.05
C LEU A 38 -16.27 -0.90 -2.15
N LEU A 39 -16.09 -0.44 -3.40
CA LEU A 39 -16.88 -0.88 -4.55
C LEU A 39 -16.63 -2.34 -4.93
N MET A 40 -15.43 -2.86 -4.72
CA MET A 40 -15.07 -4.26 -4.94
C MET A 40 -15.56 -5.16 -3.79
N GLY A 41 -15.78 -4.59 -2.62
CA GLY A 41 -16.20 -5.30 -1.42
C GLY A 41 -17.67 -5.73 -1.43
N ARG A 42 -18.08 -6.41 -0.37
CA ARG A 42 -19.46 -6.93 -0.21
C ARG A 42 -20.48 -5.91 0.31
N GLY A 43 -20.05 -4.71 0.69
CA GLY A 43 -20.92 -3.66 1.25
C GLY A 43 -21.96 -3.14 0.26
N ARG A 44 -22.94 -2.40 0.78
CA ARG A 44 -23.91 -1.62 -0.01
C ARG A 44 -23.48 -0.16 0.05
N TRP A 45 -22.90 0.33 -1.01
CA TRP A 45 -22.33 1.65 -1.07
C TRP A 45 -23.07 2.50 -2.07
N ASP A 46 -24.00 3.31 -1.59
CA ASP A 46 -24.59 4.42 -2.34
C ASP A 46 -23.76 5.69 -2.19
N ALA A 47 -24.19 6.80 -2.79
CA ALA A 47 -23.43 8.05 -2.76
C ALA A 47 -23.34 8.64 -1.35
N ASP A 48 -24.36 8.42 -0.51
CA ASP A 48 -24.40 8.95 0.85
C ASP A 48 -23.53 8.13 1.79
N ALA A 49 -23.61 6.80 1.71
CA ALA A 49 -22.78 5.89 2.46
C ALA A 49 -21.28 6.08 2.13
N LEU A 50 -20.95 6.23 0.84
CA LEU A 50 -19.58 6.54 0.41
C LEU A 50 -19.12 7.90 0.93
N ALA A 51 -19.98 8.92 0.92
CA ALA A 51 -19.64 10.24 1.41
C ALA A 51 -19.33 10.23 2.91
N GLN A 52 -20.10 9.48 3.69
CA GLN A 52 -19.87 9.29 5.13
C GLN A 52 -18.58 8.52 5.41
N GLU A 53 -18.37 7.38 4.76
CA GLU A 53 -17.19 6.53 4.96
C GLU A 53 -15.89 7.23 4.58
N LEU A 54 -15.90 7.94 3.44
CA LEU A 54 -14.75 8.69 2.94
C LEU A 54 -14.60 10.07 3.58
N GLN A 55 -15.48 10.46 4.48
CA GLN A 55 -15.52 11.78 5.11
C GLN A 55 -15.42 12.91 4.09
N CYS A 56 -16.25 12.85 3.04
CA CYS A 56 -16.26 13.84 1.97
C CYS A 56 -17.70 14.16 1.50
N SER A 57 -17.83 15.14 0.62
CA SER A 57 -19.13 15.49 0.04
C SER A 57 -19.54 14.50 -1.06
N ARG A 58 -20.86 14.35 -1.31
CA ARG A 58 -21.39 13.58 -2.46
C ARG A 58 -20.79 14.03 -3.79
N ARG A 59 -20.53 15.34 -3.97
CA ARG A 59 -19.84 15.87 -5.15
C ARG A 59 -18.44 15.27 -5.30
N THR A 60 -17.73 15.09 -4.19
CA THR A 60 -16.41 14.45 -4.20
C THR A 60 -16.52 12.97 -4.57
N VAL A 61 -17.52 12.25 -4.05
CA VAL A 61 -17.82 10.86 -4.43
C VAL A 61 -18.01 10.72 -5.94
N PHE A 62 -18.85 11.56 -6.56
CA PHE A 62 -19.05 11.51 -8.02
C PHE A 62 -17.78 11.80 -8.80
N ARG A 63 -16.92 12.70 -8.31
CA ARG A 63 -15.61 12.94 -8.94
C ARG A 63 -14.68 11.74 -8.82
N LEU A 64 -14.68 11.04 -7.69
CA LEU A 64 -13.90 9.81 -7.50
C LEU A 64 -14.39 8.69 -8.42
N LEU A 65 -15.71 8.49 -8.53
CA LEU A 65 -16.31 7.53 -9.46
C LEU A 65 -15.96 7.85 -10.92
N GLN A 66 -16.01 9.12 -11.30
CA GLN A 66 -15.57 9.56 -12.63
C GLN A 66 -14.09 9.30 -12.86
N THR A 67 -13.25 9.56 -11.87
CA THR A 67 -11.81 9.26 -11.95
C THR A 67 -11.55 7.76 -12.11
N LEU A 68 -12.29 6.91 -11.40
CA LEU A 68 -12.23 5.45 -11.58
C LEU A 68 -12.64 5.04 -13.01
N SER A 69 -13.67 5.66 -13.59
CA SER A 69 -14.03 5.42 -14.99
C SER A 69 -12.91 5.78 -15.95
N LEU A 70 -12.25 6.93 -15.75
CA LEU A 70 -11.10 7.35 -16.56
C LEU A 70 -9.91 6.40 -16.41
N ALA A 71 -9.75 5.77 -15.25
CA ALA A 71 -8.76 4.73 -15.01
C ALA A 71 -9.15 3.35 -15.55
N GLY A 72 -10.27 3.24 -16.26
CA GLY A 72 -10.73 1.99 -16.88
C GLY A 72 -11.45 1.03 -15.93
N VAL A 73 -11.83 1.47 -14.73
CA VAL A 73 -12.57 0.64 -13.77
C VAL A 73 -14.05 0.57 -14.19
N PRO A 74 -14.61 -0.60 -14.53
CA PRO A 74 -15.98 -0.77 -14.98
C PRO A 74 -16.93 -0.86 -13.77
N TRP A 75 -17.23 0.27 -13.19
CA TRP A 75 -18.25 0.34 -12.14
C TRP A 75 -19.64 0.62 -12.73
N TYR A 76 -20.67 0.24 -11.98
CA TYR A 76 -22.07 0.47 -12.32
C TYR A 76 -22.90 0.68 -11.05
N TYR A 77 -24.09 1.26 -11.22
CA TYR A 77 -25.06 1.36 -10.15
C TYR A 77 -26.07 0.22 -10.25
N ASP A 78 -26.16 -0.60 -9.23
CA ASP A 78 -27.13 -1.69 -9.14
C ASP A 78 -28.40 -1.17 -8.44
N GLU A 79 -29.49 -1.01 -9.20
CA GLU A 79 -30.75 -0.50 -8.69
C GLU A 79 -31.42 -1.45 -7.69
N LYS A 80 -31.22 -2.75 -7.80
CA LYS A 80 -31.83 -3.75 -6.92
C LYS A 80 -31.32 -3.64 -5.49
N ILE A 81 -30.02 -3.45 -5.36
CA ILE A 81 -29.37 -3.29 -4.05
C ILE A 81 -29.09 -1.83 -3.71
N ARG A 82 -29.40 -0.90 -4.63
CA ARG A 82 -29.17 0.55 -4.52
C ARG A 82 -27.74 0.89 -4.13
N ALA A 83 -26.77 0.32 -4.84
CA ALA A 83 -25.35 0.49 -4.54
C ALA A 83 -24.49 0.53 -5.80
N TYR A 84 -23.38 1.24 -5.71
CA TYR A 84 -22.32 1.18 -6.72
C TYR A 84 -21.50 -0.09 -6.56
N LYS A 85 -21.17 -0.73 -7.66
CA LYS A 85 -20.38 -1.96 -7.71
C LYS A 85 -19.41 -1.93 -8.89
N VAL A 86 -18.32 -2.65 -8.75
CA VAL A 86 -17.43 -2.99 -9.87
C VAL A 86 -17.92 -4.30 -10.49
N ARG A 87 -17.84 -4.43 -11.83
CA ARG A 87 -18.25 -5.65 -12.53
C ARG A 87 -17.52 -6.86 -11.96
N PRO A 88 -18.25 -7.96 -11.69
CA PRO A 88 -17.63 -9.21 -11.22
C PRO A 88 -16.56 -9.69 -12.21
N GLY A 89 -15.45 -10.18 -11.67
CA GLY A 89 -14.33 -10.67 -12.48
C GLY A 89 -13.41 -9.57 -13.04
N TYR A 90 -13.66 -8.29 -12.75
CA TYR A 90 -12.72 -7.24 -13.08
C TYR A 90 -11.46 -7.40 -12.25
N LYS A 91 -10.35 -7.43 -12.94
CA LYS A 91 -9.02 -7.44 -12.33
C LYS A 91 -8.30 -6.17 -12.74
N PHE A 92 -7.66 -5.53 -11.78
CA PHE A 92 -6.95 -4.28 -12.05
C PHE A 92 -5.68 -4.59 -12.84
N PRO A 93 -5.54 -4.13 -14.10
CA PRO A 93 -4.47 -4.57 -15.00
C PRO A 93 -3.06 -4.38 -14.42
N LEU A 94 -2.84 -3.27 -13.71
CA LEU A 94 -1.54 -2.98 -13.07
C LEU A 94 -1.16 -3.97 -11.95
N LEU A 95 -2.15 -4.58 -11.28
CA LEU A 95 -1.91 -5.59 -10.26
C LEU A 95 -1.69 -6.97 -10.88
N GLU A 96 -2.34 -7.29 -12.00
CA GLU A 96 -2.12 -8.56 -12.68
C GLU A 96 -0.73 -8.66 -13.29
N GLU A 97 -0.24 -7.58 -13.88
CA GLU A 97 1.10 -7.53 -14.47
C GLU A 97 2.20 -7.68 -13.40
N HIS A 98 1.97 -7.13 -12.21
CA HIS A 98 2.87 -7.30 -11.05
C HIS A 98 2.77 -8.71 -10.45
N LEU A 99 1.56 -9.24 -10.25
CA LEU A 99 1.37 -10.58 -9.71
C LEU A 99 1.78 -11.68 -10.70
N ALA A 100 1.64 -11.44 -12.01
CA ALA A 100 2.16 -12.35 -13.04
C ALA A 100 3.69 -12.32 -13.09
N ASN A 101 4.29 -11.17 -12.81
CA ASN A 101 5.75 -11.01 -12.75
C ASN A 101 6.35 -11.59 -11.44
N GLU A 102 5.60 -11.57 -10.33
CA GLU A 102 6.00 -12.26 -9.08
C GLU A 102 5.93 -13.79 -9.21
N ASN A 103 5.01 -14.31 -10.04
CA ASN A 103 4.95 -15.73 -10.38
C ASN A 103 5.93 -16.15 -11.48
N GLN A 104 6.53 -15.20 -12.19
CA GLN A 104 7.73 -15.36 -13.00
C GLN A 104 8.92 -14.79 -12.24
N SER A 105 9.13 -15.23 -11.01
CA SER A 105 10.44 -15.09 -10.39
C SER A 105 11.40 -15.82 -11.31
N GLU A 106 12.17 -15.06 -12.09
CA GLU A 106 13.35 -15.61 -12.73
C GLU A 106 14.10 -16.40 -11.67
N PRO A 107 14.55 -17.62 -11.96
CA PRO A 107 15.33 -18.36 -11.00
C PRO A 107 16.47 -17.44 -10.54
N LEU A 108 16.56 -17.22 -9.24
CA LEU A 108 17.64 -16.45 -8.63
C LEU A 108 18.95 -16.92 -9.27
N PRO A 109 19.86 -16.01 -9.65
CA PRO A 109 21.16 -16.41 -10.15
C PRO A 109 21.73 -17.49 -9.25
N GLU A 110 22.27 -18.57 -9.82
CA GLU A 110 22.77 -19.74 -9.07
C GLU A 110 23.69 -19.36 -7.90
N ASP A 111 24.39 -18.23 -8.03
CA ASP A 111 25.24 -17.68 -6.97
C ASP A 111 24.45 -17.15 -5.77
N LEU A 112 23.26 -16.56 -5.99
CA LEU A 112 22.37 -16.08 -4.92
C LEU A 112 21.68 -17.23 -4.20
N ASP A 113 21.30 -18.27 -4.93
CA ASP A 113 20.70 -19.48 -4.36
C ASP A 113 21.73 -20.21 -3.45
N ARG A 114 22.96 -20.34 -3.90
CA ARG A 114 24.06 -20.89 -3.10
C ARG A 114 24.38 -20.06 -1.86
N LEU A 115 24.32 -18.73 -1.97
CA LEU A 115 24.53 -17.82 -0.84
C LEU A 115 23.39 -17.91 0.18
N ALA A 116 22.15 -18.03 -0.29
CA ALA A 116 20.99 -18.23 0.57
C ALA A 116 21.06 -19.56 1.34
N ASP A 117 21.41 -20.65 0.66
CA ASP A 117 21.61 -21.97 1.29
C ASP A 117 22.77 -21.98 2.30
N ALA A 118 23.84 -21.26 2.01
CA ALA A 118 24.95 -21.10 2.93
C ALA A 118 24.50 -20.31 4.20
N LEU A 119 23.76 -19.23 4.02
CA LEU A 119 23.27 -18.40 5.11
C LEU A 119 22.28 -19.16 6.03
N ILE A 120 21.40 -19.96 5.45
CA ILE A 120 20.47 -20.83 6.20
C ILE A 120 21.25 -21.85 7.02
N ARG A 121 22.23 -22.50 6.41
CA ARG A 121 23.09 -23.51 7.06
C ARG A 121 23.90 -22.92 8.22
N ASP A 122 24.50 -21.75 8.02
CA ASP A 122 25.25 -21.03 9.04
C ASP A 122 24.35 -20.57 10.18
N GLY A 123 23.13 -20.11 9.86
CA GLY A 123 22.09 -19.74 10.85
C GLY A 123 21.67 -20.93 11.70
N GLU A 124 21.46 -22.11 11.12
CA GLU A 124 21.16 -23.36 11.86
C GLU A 124 22.31 -23.80 12.76
N ALA A 125 23.54 -23.73 12.25
CA ALA A 125 24.74 -24.05 13.03
C ALA A 125 24.87 -23.09 14.24
N PHE A 126 24.64 -21.80 14.04
CA PHE A 126 24.64 -20.82 15.12
C PHE A 126 23.55 -21.10 16.16
N ALA A 127 22.31 -21.38 15.71
CA ALA A 127 21.21 -21.70 16.59
C ALA A 127 21.46 -22.95 17.45
N ASN A 128 22.10 -23.96 16.88
CA ASN A 128 22.50 -25.20 17.59
C ASN A 128 23.61 -24.92 18.62
N SER A 129 24.61 -24.12 18.26
CA SER A 129 25.65 -23.70 19.17
C SER A 129 25.12 -22.90 20.36
N LEU A 130 24.16 -22.01 20.08
CA LEU A 130 23.48 -21.22 21.13
C LEU A 130 22.68 -22.11 22.09
N ARG A 131 21.96 -23.11 21.56
CA ARG A 131 21.24 -24.08 22.41
C ARG A 131 22.19 -24.85 23.32
N SER A 132 23.28 -25.38 22.76
CA SER A 132 24.27 -26.11 23.54
C SER A 132 24.91 -25.25 24.64
N PHE A 133 25.15 -23.98 24.35
CA PHE A 133 25.65 -23.01 25.34
C PHE A 133 24.62 -22.75 26.46
N LEU A 134 23.35 -22.57 26.10
CA LEU A 134 22.29 -22.36 27.08
C LEU A 134 22.06 -23.60 27.98
N ASP A 135 22.18 -24.80 27.42
CA ASP A 135 22.07 -26.05 28.16
C ASP A 135 23.24 -26.19 29.16
N ALA A 136 24.45 -25.88 28.70
CA ALA A 136 25.63 -25.88 29.57
C ALA A 136 25.53 -24.83 30.69
N LEU A 137 24.96 -23.65 30.42
CA LEU A 137 24.68 -22.63 31.44
C LEU A 137 23.64 -23.09 32.46
N LYS A 138 22.57 -23.76 32.04
CA LYS A 138 21.57 -24.33 32.93
C LYS A 138 22.16 -25.36 33.87
N GLU A 139 23.00 -26.28 33.36
CA GLU A 139 23.72 -27.27 34.15
C GLU A 139 24.67 -26.60 35.16
N ALA A 140 25.41 -25.57 34.73
CA ALA A 140 26.36 -24.87 35.57
C ALA A 140 25.68 -24.00 36.66
N THR A 141 24.49 -23.48 36.44
CA THR A 141 23.77 -22.57 37.36
C THR A 141 22.75 -23.29 38.22
N GLY A 142 22.49 -24.61 38.02
CA GLY A 142 21.59 -25.42 38.86
C GLY A 142 20.16 -24.85 38.98
N ARG A 143 19.72 -24.10 37.95
CA ARG A 143 18.35 -23.56 37.88
C ARG A 143 17.58 -24.37 36.84
N ASP A 144 16.62 -25.17 37.36
CA ASP A 144 15.51 -25.73 36.58
C ASP A 144 14.61 -24.62 36.05
#